data_67f29a32d58e25cacf8b0a4f67a5c8eb
#
_entry.id   67f29a32d58e25cacf8b0a4f67a5c8eb
#
_cell.length_a   1.000
_cell.length_b   1.000
_cell.length_c   1.000
_cell.angle_alpha   90.00
_cell.angle_beta   90.00
_cell.angle_gamma   90.00
#
_symmetry.space_group_name_H-M   'P 1'
#
loop_
_entity.id
_entity.type
_entity.pdbx_description
1 polymer ?
#
loop_
_entity_poly.entity_id
_entity_poly.type
_entity_poly.pdbx_seq_one_letter_code
_entity_poly.pdbx_strand_id
1 'polypeptide(L)'
;EICACLVGSEMCIRDRVKVNNLADFKKFIEDRDNGFDELVSDIQYGYSTTLNIYKEDTSDGIVQVNPSTVLDTIGMGQLSGMSGSSMMNSSMMGGGSWDVWSELIGNRTLLESQYDVIAGRWPDAYNEIVLIVDENNEISDYALYALGLKDQNEVADTMTRLAKGEEIVSYKTEYTYEDILDLRYRLIVNTDFYSYNEENDSYTDVRDDEDSYRAAIADGIQLQVVGILRPDPDAVTGAVSGSVGYTSALMEYVINKINASDIVKKQAAAPETDVITGLPFTKDGEEVEMENTFDITTLTPEQQAYLASLSQEELDTLMASYMQPATSSATYDGNMEAFGVADLEKPSSIMIYPVDFASKDMISDKISEYNDAVRAEGREEAVINYTDYIGLMMSSISTIINAISYVLIAFVAISLVVSSIMIGIITYISVLERTKEIGILRSIGASKHDISMVFNLSLIHISEPTRHAQI
;
A
#
# COMPACT_ATOMS: atom_id res chain seq x y z
N GLU A 1 -3.43 15.42 -17.08
CA GLU A 1 -3.62 16.80 -17.56
C GLU A 1 -5.06 17.22 -17.32
N ILE A 2 -5.25 18.16 -16.41
CA ILE A 2 -6.56 18.80 -16.18
C ILE A 2 -6.70 19.87 -17.26
N CYS A 3 -7.52 19.62 -18.27
CA CYS A 3 -7.91 20.64 -19.23
C CYS A 3 -9.25 21.22 -18.81
N ALA A 4 -9.24 22.41 -18.20
CA ALA A 4 -10.44 23.21 -18.00
C ALA A 4 -10.71 24.04 -19.27
N CYS A 5 -11.69 23.66 -20.05
CA CYS A 5 -12.22 24.52 -21.12
C CYS A 5 -13.47 25.22 -20.63
N LEU A 6 -13.36 26.54 -20.41
CA LEU A 6 -14.51 27.44 -20.23
C LEU A 6 -15.02 27.84 -21.61
N VAL A 7 -16.15 27.28 -22.02
CA VAL A 7 -16.93 27.77 -23.18
C VAL A 7 -18.36 27.93 -22.71
N GLY A 8 -18.78 29.18 -22.51
CA GLY A 8 -20.12 29.52 -22.00
C GLY A 8 -20.29 29.22 -20.51
N SER A 9 -21.50 28.98 -20.07
CA SER A 9 -21.85 28.73 -18.66
C SER A 9 -21.66 27.27 -18.20
N GLU A 10 -21.04 26.40 -18.99
CA GLU A 10 -20.82 24.99 -18.65
C GLU A 10 -19.32 24.67 -18.55
N MET A 11 -18.91 24.10 -17.43
CA MET A 11 -17.57 23.65 -17.16
C MET A 11 -17.48 22.14 -17.44
N CYS A 12 -16.86 21.78 -18.58
CA CYS A 12 -16.57 20.37 -18.87
C CYS A 12 -15.23 19.96 -18.24
N ILE A 13 -15.28 19.22 -17.16
CA ILE A 13 -14.12 18.51 -16.61
C ILE A 13 -14.06 17.14 -17.31
N ARG A 14 -13.13 16.97 -18.23
CA ARG A 14 -12.79 15.63 -18.76
C ARG A 14 -11.63 15.09 -17.95
N ASP A 15 -11.96 14.34 -16.93
CA ASP A 15 -10.98 13.53 -16.21
C ASP A 15 -10.68 12.28 -17.07
N ARG A 16 -9.48 12.23 -17.63
CA ARG A 16 -8.97 11.00 -18.25
C ARG A 16 -8.09 10.30 -17.23
N VAL A 17 -8.71 9.66 -16.26
CA VAL A 17 -8.02 8.61 -15.50
C VAL A 17 -7.74 7.47 -16.49
N LYS A 18 -6.47 7.31 -16.85
CA LYS A 18 -6.06 6.14 -17.64
C LYS A 18 -5.98 4.96 -16.69
N VAL A 19 -6.89 4.03 -16.84
CA VAL A 19 -6.84 2.74 -16.16
C VAL A 19 -6.01 1.79 -17.04
N ASN A 20 -5.02 1.12 -16.44
CA ASN A 20 -4.22 0.12 -17.13
C ASN A 20 -5.07 -1.10 -17.50
N ASN A 21 -4.93 -1.63 -18.72
CA ASN A 21 -5.49 -2.93 -19.08
C ASN A 21 -4.54 -4.04 -18.60
N LEU A 22 -4.67 -4.40 -17.33
CA LEU A 22 -3.77 -5.37 -16.70
C LEU A 22 -4.02 -6.82 -17.13
N ALA A 23 -5.21 -7.12 -17.69
CA ALA A 23 -5.51 -8.46 -18.21
C ALA A 23 -4.64 -8.83 -19.42
N ASP A 24 -4.47 -7.91 -20.37
CA ASP A 24 -3.61 -8.15 -21.53
C ASP A 24 -2.13 -8.18 -21.11
N PHE A 25 -1.77 -7.31 -20.17
CA PHE A 25 -0.39 -7.29 -19.64
C PHE A 25 -0.07 -8.54 -18.83
N LYS A 26 -1.00 -9.08 -18.02
CA LYS A 26 -0.84 -10.36 -17.34
C LYS A 26 -0.52 -11.48 -18.32
N LYS A 27 -1.28 -11.60 -19.40
CA LYS A 27 -1.00 -12.58 -20.46
C LYS A 27 0.38 -12.42 -21.10
N PHE A 28 0.81 -11.16 -21.29
CA PHE A 28 2.14 -10.88 -21.80
C PHE A 28 3.24 -11.34 -20.82
N ILE A 29 3.09 -11.09 -19.51
CA ILE A 29 4.09 -11.50 -18.53
C ILE A 29 4.15 -13.02 -18.37
N GLU A 30 3.00 -13.69 -18.44
CA GLU A 30 2.88 -15.15 -18.28
C GLU A 30 3.27 -15.93 -19.55
N ASP A 31 3.50 -15.24 -20.66
CA ASP A 31 4.02 -15.86 -21.89
C ASP A 31 5.51 -16.21 -21.70
N ARG A 32 5.80 -17.48 -21.62
CA ARG A 32 7.16 -18.00 -21.41
C ARG A 32 8.13 -17.68 -22.55
N ASP A 33 7.62 -17.41 -23.74
CA ASP A 33 8.44 -17.16 -24.92
C ASP A 33 9.10 -15.77 -24.87
N ASN A 34 8.61 -14.87 -24.03
CA ASN A 34 9.15 -13.51 -23.87
C ASN A 34 10.34 -13.41 -22.90
N GLY A 35 10.69 -14.48 -22.16
CA GLY A 35 11.80 -14.52 -21.20
C GLY A 35 11.62 -13.63 -19.98
N PHE A 36 10.38 -13.31 -19.61
CA PHE A 36 10.08 -12.52 -18.42
C PHE A 36 10.37 -13.29 -17.14
N ASP A 37 10.12 -14.60 -17.15
CA ASP A 37 10.32 -15.49 -16.00
C ASP A 37 11.76 -15.50 -15.47
N GLU A 38 12.77 -15.28 -16.33
CA GLU A 38 14.19 -15.26 -15.94
C GLU A 38 14.58 -13.95 -15.23
N LEU A 39 13.77 -12.89 -15.37
CA LEU A 39 14.06 -11.55 -14.85
C LEU A 39 13.42 -11.30 -13.49
N VAL A 40 12.43 -12.09 -13.10
CA VAL A 40 11.62 -11.87 -11.90
C VAL A 40 11.89 -12.94 -10.85
N SER A 41 11.96 -12.52 -9.59
CA SER A 41 11.98 -13.42 -8.45
C SER A 41 10.56 -13.80 -8.03
N ASP A 42 9.58 -12.89 -8.21
CA ASP A 42 8.16 -13.11 -7.96
C ASP A 42 7.29 -12.09 -8.69
N ILE A 43 6.02 -12.43 -8.89
CA ILE A 43 4.97 -11.52 -9.40
C ILE A 43 3.74 -11.71 -8.53
N GLN A 44 3.27 -10.61 -7.91
CA GLN A 44 2.04 -10.62 -7.14
C GLN A 44 0.92 -9.92 -7.91
N TYR A 45 -0.25 -10.54 -7.93
CA TYR A 45 -1.47 -10.02 -8.54
C TYR A 45 -2.42 -9.55 -7.45
N GLY A 46 -2.67 -8.25 -7.38
CA GLY A 46 -3.67 -7.71 -6.47
C GLY A 46 -5.06 -7.67 -7.09
N TYR A 47 -6.08 -7.86 -6.28
CA TYR A 47 -7.50 -7.81 -6.66
C TYR A 47 -8.25 -6.83 -5.77
N SER A 48 -9.39 -6.31 -6.24
CA SER A 48 -10.23 -5.39 -5.47
C SER A 48 -11.06 -6.07 -4.38
N THR A 49 -10.99 -7.39 -4.28
CA THR A 49 -11.69 -8.17 -3.25
C THR A 49 -11.10 -7.94 -1.88
N THR A 50 -11.93 -7.59 -0.91
CA THR A 50 -11.52 -7.35 0.47
C THR A 50 -11.60 -8.65 1.29
N LEU A 51 -10.56 -8.93 2.08
CA LEU A 51 -10.57 -10.00 3.08
C LEU A 51 -11.19 -9.47 4.36
N ASN A 52 -12.46 -9.81 4.65
CA ASN A 52 -13.13 -9.41 5.89
C ASN A 52 -12.82 -10.42 6.98
N ILE A 53 -11.87 -10.09 7.85
CA ILE A 53 -11.37 -10.99 8.88
C ILE A 53 -11.77 -10.47 10.25
N TYR A 54 -12.27 -11.37 11.10
CA TYR A 54 -12.76 -11.09 12.44
C TYR A 54 -12.08 -11.97 13.47
N LYS A 55 -12.03 -11.49 14.70
CA LYS A 55 -11.67 -12.32 15.84
C LYS A 55 -12.72 -13.46 15.99
N GLU A 56 -12.27 -14.70 16.26
CA GLU A 56 -13.18 -15.85 16.40
C GLU A 56 -14.09 -15.71 17.63
N ASP A 57 -13.53 -15.23 18.74
CA ASP A 57 -14.31 -14.98 19.96
C ASP A 57 -15.02 -13.62 19.85
N THR A 58 -16.35 -13.67 19.79
CA THR A 58 -17.21 -12.50 19.73
C THR A 58 -17.96 -12.23 21.04
N SER A 59 -17.60 -12.90 22.16
CA SER A 59 -18.28 -12.76 23.46
C SER A 59 -18.25 -11.34 24.01
N ASP A 60 -17.11 -10.65 23.85
CA ASP A 60 -16.88 -9.27 24.31
C ASP A 60 -17.23 -8.22 23.25
N GLY A 61 -17.79 -8.63 22.10
CA GLY A 61 -18.11 -7.78 20.97
C GLY A 61 -17.55 -8.30 19.66
N ILE A 62 -18.03 -7.76 18.55
CA ILE A 62 -17.53 -8.08 17.21
C ILE A 62 -16.30 -7.22 16.95
N VAL A 63 -15.14 -7.84 16.72
CA VAL A 63 -13.87 -7.16 16.41
C VAL A 63 -13.41 -7.54 15.02
N GLN A 64 -13.46 -6.59 14.10
CA GLN A 64 -12.89 -6.74 12.77
C GLN A 64 -11.39 -6.41 12.82
N VAL A 65 -10.58 -7.35 12.34
CA VAL A 65 -9.12 -7.24 12.33
C VAL A 65 -8.54 -6.95 10.95
N ASN A 66 -9.31 -7.20 9.90
CA ASN A 66 -9.02 -6.80 8.53
C ASN A 66 -10.32 -6.51 7.75
N PRO A 67 -10.45 -5.36 7.06
CA PRO A 67 -9.69 -4.13 7.30
C PRO A 67 -9.72 -3.70 8.76
N SER A 68 -8.62 -3.17 9.27
CA SER A 68 -8.54 -2.77 10.68
C SER A 68 -9.43 -1.56 10.97
N THR A 69 -10.26 -1.65 12.00
CA THR A 69 -11.15 -0.56 12.46
C THR A 69 -10.50 0.34 13.52
N VAL A 70 -9.23 0.11 13.84
CA VAL A 70 -8.50 0.92 14.85
C VAL A 70 -8.49 2.40 14.51
N LEU A 71 -8.31 2.77 13.25
CA LEU A 71 -8.32 4.17 12.80
C LEU A 71 -9.72 4.80 12.89
N ASP A 72 -10.78 4.02 12.78
CA ASP A 72 -12.16 4.49 12.93
C ASP A 72 -12.43 4.95 14.35
N THR A 73 -11.86 4.26 15.36
CA THR A 73 -12.02 4.59 16.77
C THR A 73 -11.45 5.97 17.14
N ILE A 74 -10.49 6.47 16.36
CA ILE A 74 -9.87 7.79 16.56
C ILE A 74 -10.37 8.85 15.56
N GLY A 75 -11.42 8.55 14.81
CA GLY A 75 -12.03 9.45 13.82
C GLY A 75 -11.20 9.63 12.54
N MET A 76 -10.22 8.78 12.30
CA MET A 76 -9.37 8.78 11.10
C MET A 76 -9.78 7.70 10.08
N GLY A 77 -10.98 7.15 10.20
CA GLY A 77 -11.49 6.06 9.36
C GLY A 77 -11.52 6.36 7.86
N GLN A 78 -11.67 7.63 7.47
CA GLN A 78 -11.58 8.02 6.06
C GLN A 78 -10.19 7.77 5.45
N LEU A 79 -9.13 7.68 6.27
CA LEU A 79 -7.81 7.31 5.79
C LEU A 79 -7.69 5.80 5.51
N SER A 80 -8.41 4.96 6.26
CA SER A 80 -8.43 3.51 6.04
C SER A 80 -9.14 3.14 4.73
N GLY A 81 -10.23 3.84 4.37
CA GLY A 81 -10.93 3.67 3.10
C GLY A 81 -10.13 4.08 1.85
N MET A 82 -9.10 4.92 2.01
CA MET A 82 -8.15 5.27 0.94
C MET A 82 -7.00 4.26 0.78
N SER A 83 -6.95 3.23 1.62
CA SER A 83 -5.91 2.17 1.62
C SER A 83 -5.94 1.29 0.36
N GLY A 84 -6.98 1.36 -0.47
CA GLY A 84 -7.05 0.70 -1.78
C GLY A 84 -6.05 1.23 -2.82
N SER A 85 -5.37 2.34 -2.56
CA SER A 85 -4.24 2.80 -3.35
C SER A 85 -2.97 2.79 -2.49
N SER A 86 -2.20 1.72 -2.58
CA SER A 86 -0.88 1.52 -1.91
C SER A 86 0.10 2.70 -2.03
N MET A 87 -0.15 3.63 -2.93
CA MET A 87 0.69 4.79 -3.20
C MET A 87 0.61 5.91 -2.17
N MET A 88 -0.56 6.11 -1.52
CA MET A 88 -0.76 7.27 -0.66
C MET A 88 -0.32 6.99 0.78
N ASN A 89 -0.31 5.72 1.17
CA ASN A 89 0.03 5.29 2.52
C ASN A 89 1.53 5.39 2.84
N SER A 90 2.41 5.13 1.86
CA SER A 90 3.87 5.13 2.06
C SER A 90 4.51 6.51 2.11
N SER A 91 3.95 7.51 1.42
CA SER A 91 4.65 8.79 1.20
C SER A 91 4.28 9.89 2.19
N MET A 92 3.10 9.86 2.79
CA MET A 92 2.60 10.98 3.60
C MET A 92 2.85 10.88 5.11
N MET A 93 3.11 9.67 5.65
CA MET A 93 3.22 9.45 7.10
C MET A 93 4.46 8.70 7.58
N GLY A 94 5.58 8.84 6.88
CA GLY A 94 6.86 8.36 7.42
C GLY A 94 7.12 6.86 7.21
N GLY A 95 6.56 6.25 6.16
CA GLY A 95 7.00 4.94 5.66
C GLY A 95 6.46 3.72 6.39
N GLY A 96 5.47 3.86 7.26
CA GLY A 96 4.78 2.72 7.89
C GLY A 96 3.49 2.38 7.14
N SER A 97 3.34 1.16 6.67
CA SER A 97 2.04 0.65 6.23
C SER A 97 1.14 0.45 7.46
N TRP A 98 -0.07 1.01 7.43
CA TRP A 98 -1.11 0.75 8.44
C TRP A 98 -1.79 -0.62 8.21
N ASP A 99 -1.42 -1.27 7.11
CA ASP A 99 -1.95 -2.58 6.77
C ASP A 99 -1.17 -3.65 7.53
N VAL A 100 -1.87 -4.33 8.44
CA VAL A 100 -1.27 -5.37 9.29
C VAL A 100 -1.20 -6.70 8.54
N TRP A 101 -2.09 -6.91 7.56
CA TRP A 101 -2.19 -8.12 6.77
C TRP A 101 -1.54 -7.92 5.40
N SER A 102 -0.60 -8.79 5.06
CA SER A 102 0.11 -8.77 3.77
C SER A 102 0.10 -10.12 3.11
N GLU A 103 -0.02 -10.14 1.78
CA GLU A 103 0.22 -11.35 1.01
C GLU A 103 1.72 -11.66 0.99
N LEU A 104 2.06 -12.92 1.30
CA LEU A 104 3.42 -13.44 1.19
C LEU A 104 3.79 -13.57 -0.29
N ILE A 105 5.03 -13.24 -0.63
CA ILE A 105 5.53 -13.51 -1.99
C ILE A 105 5.51 -15.02 -2.26
N GLY A 106 5.26 -15.41 -3.53
CA GLY A 106 5.17 -16.81 -3.95
C GLY A 106 6.51 -17.55 -3.91
N ASN A 107 7.62 -16.80 -3.97
CA ASN A 107 8.96 -17.39 -3.95
C ASN A 107 9.38 -17.81 -2.54
N ARG A 108 9.08 -19.08 -2.20
CA ARG A 108 9.40 -19.67 -0.91
C ARG A 108 10.89 -19.62 -0.55
N THR A 109 11.78 -19.84 -1.52
CA THR A 109 13.22 -19.82 -1.29
C THR A 109 13.68 -18.43 -0.87
N LEU A 110 13.11 -17.37 -1.47
CA LEU A 110 13.41 -16.00 -1.10
C LEU A 110 12.89 -15.69 0.30
N LEU A 111 11.68 -16.11 0.65
CA LEU A 111 11.14 -15.95 2.01
C LEU A 111 12.01 -16.65 3.05
N GLU A 112 12.42 -17.89 2.80
CA GLU A 112 13.28 -18.67 3.71
C GLU A 112 14.69 -18.10 3.84
N SER A 113 15.14 -17.28 2.89
CA SER A 113 16.41 -16.54 2.99
C SER A 113 16.30 -15.23 3.78
N GLN A 114 15.08 -14.73 4.03
CA GLN A 114 14.84 -13.45 4.70
C GLN A 114 14.24 -13.60 6.09
N TYR A 115 13.65 -14.75 6.40
CA TYR A 115 12.93 -14.96 7.66
C TYR A 115 13.25 -16.33 8.26
N ASP A 116 13.52 -16.32 9.56
CA ASP A 116 13.61 -17.50 10.41
C ASP A 116 12.23 -17.88 10.96
N VAL A 117 11.90 -19.17 10.96
CA VAL A 117 10.75 -19.70 11.71
C VAL A 117 11.15 -19.90 13.16
N ILE A 118 10.72 -19.02 14.06
CA ILE A 118 11.08 -19.13 15.49
C ILE A 118 10.13 -20.04 16.27
N ALA A 119 8.89 -20.25 15.76
CA ALA A 119 7.94 -21.23 16.29
C ALA A 119 6.99 -21.70 15.20
N GLY A 120 6.50 -22.92 15.30
CA GLY A 120 5.57 -23.49 14.33
C GLY A 120 6.21 -23.84 12.98
N ARG A 121 5.56 -23.48 11.90
CA ARG A 121 5.97 -23.77 10.52
C ARG A 121 5.48 -22.72 9.54
N TRP A 122 5.94 -22.79 8.32
CA TRP A 122 5.38 -21.99 7.22
C TRP A 122 3.96 -22.45 6.84
N PRO A 123 3.12 -21.57 6.25
CA PRO A 123 1.80 -21.96 5.76
C PRO A 123 1.91 -22.84 4.52
N ASP A 124 1.08 -23.89 4.47
CA ASP A 124 0.96 -24.79 3.33
C ASP A 124 -0.48 -24.82 2.77
N ALA A 125 -1.50 -24.52 3.59
CA ALA A 125 -2.89 -24.45 3.18
C ALA A 125 -3.35 -22.99 3.01
N TYR A 126 -4.40 -22.79 2.20
CA TYR A 126 -4.94 -21.46 1.93
C TYR A 126 -5.41 -20.69 3.17
N ASN A 127 -5.87 -21.41 4.20
CA ASN A 127 -6.38 -20.83 5.44
C ASN A 127 -5.36 -20.79 6.58
N GLU A 128 -4.08 -20.96 6.26
CA GLU A 128 -2.98 -20.86 7.20
C GLU A 128 -2.28 -19.50 7.04
N ILE A 129 -1.98 -18.89 8.17
CA ILE A 129 -1.34 -17.58 8.24
C ILE A 129 -0.13 -17.66 9.17
N VAL A 130 0.76 -16.69 9.05
CA VAL A 130 1.94 -16.55 9.93
C VAL A 130 1.96 -15.18 10.56
N LEU A 131 2.44 -15.11 11.80
CA LEU A 131 2.74 -13.85 12.45
C LEU A 131 4.20 -13.47 12.21
N ILE A 132 4.47 -12.19 11.95
CA ILE A 132 5.81 -11.68 11.72
C ILE A 132 6.14 -10.71 12.84
N VAL A 133 7.22 -10.99 13.55
CA VAL A 133 7.76 -10.17 14.62
C VAL A 133 8.99 -9.42 14.13
N ASP A 134 9.45 -8.43 14.90
CA ASP A 134 10.70 -7.73 14.64
C ASP A 134 11.94 -8.56 15.08
N GLU A 135 13.12 -8.00 14.89
CA GLU A 135 14.40 -8.61 15.30
C GLU A 135 14.50 -8.89 16.81
N ASN A 136 13.71 -8.20 17.64
CA ASN A 136 13.64 -8.34 19.08
C ASN A 136 12.54 -9.30 19.56
N ASN A 137 11.82 -9.96 18.63
CA ASN A 137 10.60 -10.74 18.87
C ASN A 137 9.45 -9.87 19.41
N GLU A 138 9.36 -8.62 19.01
CA GLU A 138 8.30 -7.70 19.41
C GLU A 138 7.32 -7.46 18.25
N ILE A 139 6.09 -7.13 18.60
CA ILE A 139 5.03 -6.71 17.68
C ILE A 139 4.67 -5.27 18.05
N SER A 140 4.43 -4.42 17.06
CA SER A 140 4.06 -3.03 17.31
C SER A 140 2.75 -2.93 18.10
N ASP A 141 2.61 -1.91 18.94
CA ASP A 141 1.35 -1.67 19.67
C ASP A 141 0.15 -1.53 18.72
N TYR A 142 0.33 -0.88 17.58
CA TYR A 142 -0.72 -0.78 16.57
C TYR A 142 -1.18 -2.17 16.09
N ALA A 143 -0.25 -3.06 15.78
CA ALA A 143 -0.60 -4.42 15.34
C ALA A 143 -1.31 -5.21 16.45
N LEU A 144 -0.97 -5.02 17.73
CA LEU A 144 -1.68 -5.66 18.83
C LEU A 144 -3.16 -5.24 18.90
N TYR A 145 -3.45 -3.96 18.68
CA TYR A 145 -4.82 -3.47 18.60
C TYR A 145 -5.53 -3.95 17.32
N ALA A 146 -4.85 -3.86 16.17
CA ALA A 146 -5.41 -4.26 14.89
C ALA A 146 -5.71 -5.77 14.83
N LEU A 147 -4.93 -6.60 15.51
CA LEU A 147 -5.17 -8.05 15.62
C LEU A 147 -6.16 -8.43 16.73
N GLY A 148 -6.71 -7.45 17.45
CA GLY A 148 -7.65 -7.68 18.55
C GLY A 148 -7.02 -8.38 19.76
N LEU A 149 -5.68 -8.31 19.91
CA LEU A 149 -4.95 -8.81 21.09
C LEU A 149 -5.04 -7.82 22.25
N LYS A 150 -5.25 -6.53 21.95
CA LYS A 150 -5.64 -5.48 22.90
C LYS A 150 -6.98 -4.88 22.48
N ASP A 151 -7.71 -4.32 23.46
CA ASP A 151 -8.99 -3.67 23.19
C ASP A 151 -8.79 -2.41 22.32
N GLN A 152 -9.37 -2.42 21.13
CA GLN A 152 -9.28 -1.31 20.18
C GLN A 152 -9.83 0.01 20.74
N ASN A 153 -10.77 -0.04 21.67
CA ASN A 153 -11.32 1.16 22.32
C ASN A 153 -10.31 1.89 23.20
N GLU A 154 -9.28 1.21 23.72
CA GLU A 154 -8.22 1.83 24.51
C GLU A 154 -7.39 2.84 23.69
N VAL A 155 -7.37 2.70 22.35
CA VAL A 155 -6.64 3.63 21.47
C VAL A 155 -7.24 5.02 21.53
N ALA A 156 -8.56 5.14 21.50
CA ALA A 156 -9.27 6.43 21.60
C ALA A 156 -9.03 7.11 22.96
N ASP A 157 -9.07 6.33 24.04
CA ASP A 157 -8.77 6.83 25.40
C ASP A 157 -7.31 7.29 25.51
N THR A 158 -6.39 6.51 24.98
CA THR A 158 -4.96 6.82 24.96
C THR A 158 -4.68 8.12 24.19
N MET A 159 -5.27 8.28 23.00
CA MET A 159 -5.15 9.50 22.20
C MET A 159 -5.77 10.71 22.93
N THR A 160 -6.91 10.54 23.59
CA THR A 160 -7.55 11.59 24.38
C THR A 160 -6.67 12.06 25.54
N ARG A 161 -6.01 11.14 26.22
CA ARG A 161 -5.07 11.43 27.33
C ARG A 161 -3.81 12.11 26.82
N LEU A 162 -3.24 11.66 25.68
CA LEU A 162 -2.12 12.32 25.00
C LEU A 162 -2.46 13.77 24.64
N ALA A 163 -3.64 14.01 24.08
CA ALA A 163 -4.06 15.36 23.73
C ALA A 163 -4.21 16.30 24.94
N LYS A 164 -4.45 15.73 26.14
CA LYS A 164 -4.48 16.46 27.41
C LYS A 164 -3.11 16.63 28.04
N GLY A 165 -2.05 16.07 27.44
CA GLY A 165 -0.67 16.11 27.98
C GLY A 165 -0.47 15.19 29.17
N GLU A 166 -1.29 14.16 29.35
CA GLU A 166 -1.13 13.16 30.40
C GLU A 166 -0.02 12.20 30.02
N GLU A 167 0.76 11.77 31.02
CA GLU A 167 1.80 10.77 30.83
C GLU A 167 1.14 9.38 30.66
N ILE A 168 1.44 8.71 29.55
CA ILE A 168 0.92 7.36 29.28
C ILE A 168 1.95 6.36 29.76
N VAL A 169 1.56 5.53 30.72
CA VAL A 169 2.37 4.40 31.15
C VAL A 169 2.07 3.22 30.22
N SER A 170 3.00 2.91 29.34
CA SER A 170 2.91 1.70 28.51
C SER A 170 3.30 0.49 29.36
N TYR A 171 2.41 -0.49 29.44
CA TYR A 171 2.72 -1.77 30.04
C TYR A 171 3.15 -2.74 28.95
N LYS A 172 4.33 -3.37 29.11
CA LYS A 172 4.73 -4.49 28.25
C LYS A 172 3.74 -5.63 28.51
N THR A 173 3.07 -6.05 27.43
CA THR A 173 2.27 -7.28 27.43
C THR A 173 3.14 -8.37 26.82
N GLU A 174 3.23 -9.50 27.48
CA GLU A 174 4.01 -10.64 27.00
C GLU A 174 3.07 -11.77 26.61
N TYR A 175 3.28 -12.35 25.44
CA TYR A 175 2.58 -13.53 24.93
C TYR A 175 3.56 -14.66 24.77
N THR A 176 3.14 -15.88 25.08
CA THR A 176 3.93 -17.07 24.75
C THR A 176 3.75 -17.42 23.28
N TYR A 177 4.70 -18.16 22.72
CA TYR A 177 4.55 -18.67 21.34
C TYR A 177 3.32 -19.57 21.18
N GLU A 178 2.93 -20.29 22.23
CA GLU A 178 1.73 -21.13 22.26
C GLU A 178 0.47 -20.26 22.17
N ASP A 179 0.39 -19.15 22.92
CA ASP A 179 -0.74 -18.23 22.87
C ASP A 179 -0.95 -17.67 21.45
N ILE A 180 0.16 -17.38 20.75
CA ILE A 180 0.12 -16.87 19.37
C ILE A 180 -0.28 -17.94 18.37
N LEU A 181 0.25 -19.15 18.49
CA LEU A 181 -0.09 -20.28 17.60
C LEU A 181 -1.52 -20.79 17.81
N ASP A 182 -2.11 -20.49 18.97
CA ASP A 182 -3.52 -20.80 19.27
C ASP A 182 -4.49 -19.73 18.77
N LEU A 183 -4.03 -18.61 18.21
CA LEU A 183 -4.90 -17.61 17.63
C LEU A 183 -5.68 -18.16 16.45
N ARG A 184 -6.96 -17.85 16.43
CA ARG A 184 -7.91 -18.20 15.38
C ARG A 184 -8.68 -16.96 14.97
N TYR A 185 -8.88 -16.82 13.67
CA TYR A 185 -9.68 -15.77 13.09
C TYR A 185 -10.76 -16.37 12.18
N ARG A 186 -11.76 -15.58 11.86
CA ARG A 186 -12.84 -15.93 10.95
C ARG A 186 -12.87 -14.98 9.77
N LEU A 187 -12.75 -15.53 8.57
CA LEU A 187 -12.89 -14.76 7.34
C LEU A 187 -14.28 -14.97 6.78
N ILE A 188 -14.98 -13.86 6.53
CA ILE A 188 -16.30 -13.85 5.89
C ILE A 188 -16.10 -13.30 4.47
N VAL A 189 -16.54 -14.01 3.46
CA VAL A 189 -16.57 -13.46 2.10
C VAL A 189 -17.73 -12.49 1.96
N ASN A 190 -17.59 -11.46 1.14
CA ASN A 190 -18.57 -10.38 1.02
C ASN A 190 -20.01 -10.89 0.78
N THR A 191 -20.14 -11.99 0.05
CA THR A 191 -21.44 -12.59 -0.26
C THR A 191 -22.12 -13.27 0.93
N ASP A 192 -21.35 -13.69 1.94
CA ASP A 192 -21.87 -14.33 3.14
C ASP A 192 -22.49 -13.29 4.11
N PHE A 193 -22.35 -11.98 3.86
CA PHE A 193 -23.11 -10.95 4.57
C PHE A 193 -24.56 -10.82 4.12
N TYR A 194 -24.99 -11.53 3.08
CA TYR A 194 -26.32 -11.43 2.52
C TYR A 194 -27.09 -12.74 2.71
N SER A 195 -28.17 -12.70 3.47
CA SER A 195 -29.09 -13.82 3.68
C SER A 195 -30.27 -13.73 2.72
N TYR A 196 -30.56 -14.82 2.03
CA TYR A 196 -31.68 -14.87 1.09
C TYR A 196 -33.03 -14.97 1.80
N ASN A 197 -33.98 -14.11 1.40
CA ASN A 197 -35.36 -14.12 1.86
C ASN A 197 -36.27 -14.67 0.76
N GLU A 198 -36.78 -15.87 0.97
CA GLU A 198 -37.68 -16.55 0.01
C GLU A 198 -39.03 -15.83 -0.16
N GLU A 199 -39.52 -15.08 0.85
CA GLU A 199 -40.83 -14.43 0.78
C GLU A 199 -40.85 -13.25 -0.21
N ASN A 200 -39.74 -12.51 -0.26
CA ASN A 200 -39.62 -11.30 -1.06
C ASN A 200 -38.72 -11.48 -2.28
N ASP A 201 -38.13 -12.66 -2.47
CA ASP A 201 -37.12 -12.93 -3.50
C ASP A 201 -35.96 -11.92 -3.51
N SER A 202 -35.51 -11.52 -2.33
CA SER A 202 -34.51 -10.49 -2.07
C SER A 202 -33.45 -10.98 -1.07
N TYR A 203 -32.47 -10.16 -0.81
CA TYR A 203 -31.46 -10.45 0.21
C TYR A 203 -31.48 -9.39 1.30
N THR A 204 -31.18 -9.82 2.54
CA THR A 204 -31.04 -8.95 3.70
C THR A 204 -29.62 -8.98 4.19
N ASP A 205 -29.05 -7.81 4.53
CA ASP A 205 -27.74 -7.72 5.14
C ASP A 205 -27.78 -8.24 6.57
N VAL A 206 -27.01 -9.28 6.86
CA VAL A 206 -26.97 -9.90 8.19
C VAL A 206 -26.34 -8.99 9.24
N ARG A 207 -25.61 -7.94 8.83
CA ARG A 207 -24.98 -6.97 9.72
C ARG A 207 -25.99 -6.05 10.41
N ASP A 208 -27.22 -5.97 9.90
CA ASP A 208 -28.31 -5.20 10.49
C ASP A 208 -28.87 -5.85 11.78
N ASP A 209 -28.58 -7.14 11.99
CA ASP A 209 -29.00 -7.90 13.19
C ASP A 209 -27.75 -8.53 13.84
N GLU A 210 -27.48 -8.17 15.09
CA GLU A 210 -26.26 -8.58 15.79
C GLU A 210 -26.12 -10.10 15.94
N ASP A 211 -27.23 -10.81 16.18
CA ASP A 211 -27.24 -12.27 16.35
C ASP A 211 -26.93 -12.96 15.01
N SER A 212 -27.53 -12.49 13.93
CA SER A 212 -27.26 -12.96 12.55
C SER A 212 -25.82 -12.69 12.14
N TYR A 213 -25.28 -11.51 12.49
CA TYR A 213 -23.91 -11.16 12.21
C TYR A 213 -22.91 -12.05 12.96
N ARG A 214 -23.16 -12.32 14.26
CA ARG A 214 -22.34 -13.24 15.05
C ARG A 214 -22.41 -14.67 14.48
N ALA A 215 -23.58 -15.12 14.03
CA ALA A 215 -23.72 -16.41 13.37
C ALA A 215 -22.91 -16.49 12.06
N ALA A 216 -22.96 -15.45 11.23
CA ALA A 216 -22.17 -15.38 10.00
C ALA A 216 -20.65 -15.41 10.30
N ILE A 217 -20.20 -14.74 11.37
CA ILE A 217 -18.80 -14.82 11.81
C ILE A 217 -18.43 -16.24 12.21
N ALA A 218 -19.27 -16.91 13.01
CA ALA A 218 -19.00 -18.26 13.48
C ALA A 218 -18.92 -19.28 12.33
N ASP A 219 -19.75 -19.10 11.27
CA ASP A 219 -19.75 -19.93 10.06
C ASP A 219 -18.63 -19.55 9.07
N GLY A 220 -17.94 -18.44 9.28
CA GLY A 220 -16.84 -17.97 8.44
C GLY A 220 -15.69 -18.97 8.33
N ILE A 221 -14.84 -18.77 7.32
CA ILE A 221 -13.64 -19.59 7.08
C ILE A 221 -12.68 -19.39 8.25
N GLN A 222 -12.31 -20.48 8.93
CA GLN A 222 -11.33 -20.42 10.01
C GLN A 222 -9.92 -20.21 9.46
N LEU A 223 -9.28 -19.13 9.89
CA LEU A 223 -7.85 -18.89 9.67
C LEU A 223 -7.07 -19.26 10.92
N GLN A 224 -5.94 -19.94 10.73
CA GLN A 224 -5.09 -20.42 11.81
C GLN A 224 -3.68 -19.87 11.69
N VAL A 225 -3.14 -19.29 12.77
CA VAL A 225 -1.72 -18.99 12.88
C VAL A 225 -0.94 -20.30 13.04
N VAL A 226 -0.08 -20.61 12.06
CA VAL A 226 0.70 -21.87 12.03
C VAL A 226 2.18 -21.66 12.27
N GLY A 227 2.65 -20.42 12.23
CA GLY A 227 4.05 -20.08 12.45
C GLY A 227 4.26 -18.65 12.87
N ILE A 228 5.41 -18.44 13.49
CA ILE A 228 5.91 -17.12 13.86
C ILE A 228 7.25 -16.95 13.17
N LEU A 229 7.36 -15.88 12.39
CA LEU A 229 8.53 -15.54 11.58
C LEU A 229 9.25 -14.34 12.17
N ARG A 230 10.57 -14.35 12.08
CA ARG A 230 11.43 -13.23 12.44
C ARG A 230 12.38 -12.93 11.28
N PRO A 231 12.66 -11.65 10.96
CA PRO A 231 13.67 -11.32 9.96
C PRO A 231 15.02 -11.97 10.28
N ASP A 232 15.66 -12.57 9.27
CA ASP A 232 17.02 -13.06 9.39
C ASP A 232 17.96 -11.86 9.63
N PRO A 233 18.87 -11.92 10.62
CA PRO A 233 19.80 -10.82 10.91
C PRO A 233 20.72 -10.43 9.75
N ASP A 234 20.97 -11.34 8.82
CA ASP A 234 21.81 -11.13 7.64
C ASP A 234 20.98 -10.62 6.43
N ALA A 235 19.64 -10.60 6.53
CA ALA A 235 18.78 -10.10 5.47
C ALA A 235 18.81 -8.56 5.41
N VAL A 236 19.01 -8.01 4.21
CA VAL A 236 19.10 -6.55 4.00
C VAL A 236 17.74 -5.87 4.11
N THR A 237 16.67 -6.56 3.71
CA THR A 237 15.28 -6.07 3.76
C THR A 237 14.32 -7.25 3.91
N GLY A 238 13.21 -7.03 4.63
CA GLY A 238 12.10 -8.00 4.65
C GLY A 238 11.17 -7.80 3.45
N ALA A 239 10.74 -8.88 2.82
CA ALA A 239 9.81 -8.85 1.68
C ALA A 239 8.35 -8.64 2.10
N VAL A 240 8.04 -8.72 3.40
CA VAL A 240 6.68 -8.58 3.94
C VAL A 240 6.58 -7.29 4.76
N SER A 241 5.61 -6.47 4.45
CA SER A 241 5.40 -5.17 5.11
C SER A 241 4.46 -5.23 6.32
N GLY A 242 3.63 -6.27 6.43
CA GLY A 242 2.64 -6.45 7.50
C GLY A 242 3.17 -7.29 8.67
N SER A 243 2.38 -7.34 9.75
CA SER A 243 2.64 -8.21 10.90
C SER A 243 2.04 -9.60 10.76
N VAL A 244 1.13 -9.81 9.79
CA VAL A 244 0.53 -11.10 9.46
C VAL A 244 0.70 -11.38 7.97
N GLY A 245 1.22 -12.56 7.66
CA GLY A 245 1.40 -13.04 6.29
C GLY A 245 0.37 -14.12 5.94
N TYR A 246 -0.27 -13.98 4.78
CA TYR A 246 -1.14 -14.99 4.18
C TYR A 246 -0.68 -15.35 2.77
N THR A 247 -1.08 -16.49 2.25
CA THR A 247 -0.68 -16.95 0.91
C THR A 247 -1.65 -16.45 -0.17
N SER A 248 -1.19 -16.29 -1.42
CA SER A 248 -2.03 -15.98 -2.59
C SER A 248 -3.20 -16.96 -2.74
N ALA A 249 -3.03 -18.21 -2.32
CA ALA A 249 -4.08 -19.23 -2.33
C ALA A 249 -5.31 -18.84 -1.49
N LEU A 250 -5.16 -18.00 -0.45
CA LEU A 250 -6.29 -17.47 0.31
C LEU A 250 -7.15 -16.54 -0.55
N MET A 251 -6.51 -15.59 -1.25
CA MET A 251 -7.21 -14.66 -2.13
C MET A 251 -7.90 -15.39 -3.29
N GLU A 252 -7.20 -16.33 -3.92
CA GLU A 252 -7.79 -17.17 -4.97
C GLU A 252 -9.01 -17.95 -4.47
N TYR A 253 -8.93 -18.55 -3.29
CA TYR A 253 -10.04 -19.27 -2.68
C TYR A 253 -11.24 -18.35 -2.43
N VAL A 254 -11.00 -17.15 -1.88
CA VAL A 254 -12.05 -16.15 -1.59
C VAL A 254 -12.74 -15.70 -2.87
N ILE A 255 -11.98 -15.33 -3.91
CA ILE A 255 -12.53 -14.91 -5.21
C ILE A 255 -13.37 -16.04 -5.83
N ASN A 256 -12.86 -17.26 -5.84
CA ASN A 256 -13.58 -18.41 -6.38
C ASN A 256 -14.88 -18.70 -5.61
N LYS A 257 -14.85 -18.58 -4.28
CA LYS A 257 -16.04 -18.77 -3.42
C LYS A 257 -17.08 -17.67 -3.71
N ILE A 258 -16.68 -16.40 -3.81
CA ILE A 258 -17.54 -15.27 -4.15
C ILE A 258 -18.19 -15.50 -5.51
N ASN A 259 -17.39 -15.77 -6.54
CA ASN A 259 -17.89 -15.96 -7.91
C ASN A 259 -18.82 -17.17 -8.04
N ALA A 260 -18.68 -18.17 -7.18
CA ALA A 260 -19.53 -19.35 -7.14
C ALA A 260 -20.81 -19.15 -6.31
N SER A 261 -20.98 -18.02 -5.59
CA SER A 261 -22.12 -17.77 -4.72
C SER A 261 -23.42 -17.59 -5.47
N ASP A 262 -24.53 -17.87 -4.81
CA ASP A 262 -25.85 -17.82 -5.44
C ASP A 262 -26.31 -16.37 -5.68
N ILE A 263 -25.96 -15.42 -4.81
CA ILE A 263 -26.28 -14.00 -4.98
C ILE A 263 -25.60 -13.42 -6.24
N VAL A 264 -24.33 -13.76 -6.48
CA VAL A 264 -23.59 -13.33 -7.69
C VAL A 264 -24.21 -13.93 -8.94
N LYS A 265 -24.54 -15.22 -8.94
CA LYS A 265 -25.21 -15.88 -10.06
C LYS A 265 -26.58 -15.25 -10.33
N LYS A 266 -27.33 -14.93 -9.29
CA LYS A 266 -28.65 -14.30 -9.41
C LYS A 266 -28.54 -12.89 -9.97
N GLN A 267 -27.57 -12.08 -9.48
CA GLN A 267 -27.30 -10.76 -10.03
C GLN A 267 -26.88 -10.82 -11.49
N ALA A 268 -26.01 -11.75 -11.85
CA ALA A 268 -25.58 -11.94 -13.24
C ALA A 268 -26.74 -12.36 -14.16
N ALA A 269 -27.71 -13.10 -13.65
CA ALA A 269 -28.92 -13.49 -14.40
C ALA A 269 -29.97 -12.37 -14.51
N ALA A 270 -29.91 -11.37 -13.61
CA ALA A 270 -30.84 -10.24 -13.57
C ALA A 270 -30.10 -8.89 -13.64
N PRO A 271 -29.50 -8.53 -14.79
CA PRO A 271 -28.61 -7.35 -14.89
C PRO A 271 -29.35 -6.01 -14.75
N GLU A 272 -30.67 -5.98 -14.87
CA GLU A 272 -31.49 -4.76 -14.75
C GLU A 272 -32.17 -4.64 -13.37
N THR A 273 -31.99 -5.63 -12.48
CA THR A 273 -32.63 -5.69 -11.17
C THR A 273 -31.58 -5.78 -10.08
N ASP A 274 -31.73 -4.99 -9.04
CA ASP A 274 -30.98 -5.11 -7.81
C ASP A 274 -31.48 -6.32 -7.02
N VAL A 275 -30.70 -7.37 -6.96
CA VAL A 275 -31.08 -8.61 -6.26
C VAL A 275 -31.14 -8.45 -4.74
N ILE A 276 -30.50 -7.41 -4.18
CA ILE A 276 -30.56 -7.12 -2.74
C ILE A 276 -31.96 -6.64 -2.38
N THR A 277 -32.48 -5.66 -3.11
CA THR A 277 -33.79 -5.04 -2.83
C THR A 277 -34.95 -5.68 -3.61
N GLY A 278 -34.66 -6.40 -4.71
CA GLY A 278 -35.67 -6.88 -5.65
C GLY A 278 -36.21 -5.81 -6.58
N LEU A 279 -35.71 -4.57 -6.51
CA LEU A 279 -36.19 -3.44 -7.33
C LEU A 279 -35.37 -3.30 -8.62
N PRO A 280 -35.95 -2.76 -9.71
CA PRO A 280 -35.20 -2.41 -10.91
C PRO A 280 -34.18 -1.30 -10.57
N PHE A 281 -33.02 -1.33 -11.22
CA PHE A 281 -32.03 -0.23 -11.08
C PHE A 281 -32.58 1.08 -11.67
N THR A 282 -32.25 2.20 -11.01
CA THR A 282 -32.51 3.53 -11.54
C THR A 282 -31.65 3.73 -12.79
N LYS A 283 -32.25 4.25 -13.87
CA LYS A 283 -31.50 4.50 -15.12
C LYS A 283 -30.54 5.67 -14.97
N ASP A 284 -29.43 5.63 -15.69
CA ASP A 284 -28.43 6.68 -15.66
C ASP A 284 -29.04 8.06 -15.94
N GLY A 285 -28.84 8.98 -15.01
CA GLY A 285 -29.32 10.37 -15.10
C GLY A 285 -30.77 10.58 -14.64
N GLU A 286 -31.45 9.55 -14.19
CA GLU A 286 -32.78 9.63 -13.58
C GLU A 286 -32.64 9.65 -12.03
N GLU A 287 -33.60 10.27 -11.35
CA GLU A 287 -33.72 10.21 -9.89
C GLU A 287 -34.41 8.90 -9.49
N VAL A 288 -34.16 8.43 -8.25
CA VAL A 288 -34.84 7.26 -7.69
C VAL A 288 -36.34 7.51 -7.71
N GLU A 289 -37.08 6.64 -8.41
CA GLU A 289 -38.54 6.70 -8.42
C GLU A 289 -39.10 6.33 -7.06
N MET A 290 -40.03 7.14 -6.55
CA MET A 290 -40.72 6.91 -5.27
C MET A 290 -42.18 6.61 -5.55
N GLU A 291 -42.67 5.50 -4.99
CA GLU A 291 -44.07 5.10 -5.07
C GLU A 291 -44.77 5.33 -3.74
N ASN A 292 -45.98 5.83 -3.80
CA ASN A 292 -46.83 6.00 -2.61
C ASN A 292 -47.58 4.72 -2.40
N THR A 293 -47.22 3.99 -1.35
CA THR A 293 -47.89 2.72 -0.94
C THR A 293 -49.13 2.93 -0.05
N PHE A 294 -49.47 4.20 0.21
CA PHE A 294 -50.66 4.52 1.05
C PHE A 294 -51.97 4.23 0.29
N ASP A 295 -52.71 3.20 0.72
CA ASP A 295 -54.00 2.86 0.16
C ASP A 295 -55.13 3.25 1.13
N ILE A 296 -55.81 4.35 0.81
CA ILE A 296 -56.94 4.88 1.59
C ILE A 296 -58.13 3.89 1.61
N THR A 297 -58.23 2.98 0.65
CA THR A 297 -59.35 2.02 0.56
C THR A 297 -59.28 0.90 1.60
N THR A 298 -58.11 0.65 2.15
CA THR A 298 -57.89 -0.37 3.19
C THR A 298 -58.17 0.13 4.60
N LEU A 299 -58.41 1.43 4.76
CA LEU A 299 -58.58 2.05 6.05
C LEU A 299 -60.00 1.88 6.60
N THR A 300 -60.09 1.65 7.91
CA THR A 300 -61.39 1.65 8.62
C THR A 300 -61.99 3.05 8.69
N PRO A 301 -63.29 3.21 8.86
CA PRO A 301 -63.91 4.52 9.00
C PRO A 301 -63.32 5.38 10.13
N GLU A 302 -62.84 4.75 11.22
CA GLU A 302 -62.19 5.43 12.33
C GLU A 302 -60.79 5.98 11.93
N GLN A 303 -60.02 5.20 11.18
CA GLN A 303 -58.73 5.63 10.65
C GLN A 303 -58.89 6.77 9.61
N GLN A 304 -59.91 6.71 8.75
CA GLN A 304 -60.24 7.79 7.83
C GLN A 304 -60.62 9.08 8.56
N ALA A 305 -61.43 8.98 9.67
CA ALA A 305 -61.75 10.11 10.48
C ALA A 305 -60.55 10.70 11.20
N TYR A 306 -59.59 9.88 11.63
CA TYR A 306 -58.32 10.32 12.20
C TYR A 306 -57.51 11.10 11.20
N LEU A 307 -57.32 10.57 9.98
CA LEU A 307 -56.62 11.28 8.88
C LEU A 307 -57.26 12.63 8.58
N ALA A 308 -58.58 12.71 8.56
CA ALA A 308 -59.27 13.97 8.32
C ALA A 308 -59.13 14.99 9.47
N SER A 309 -58.66 14.56 10.63
CA SER A 309 -58.39 15.43 11.79
C SER A 309 -56.96 15.96 11.85
N LEU A 310 -56.04 15.44 11.04
CA LEU A 310 -54.66 15.87 11.00
C LEU A 310 -54.52 17.24 10.31
N SER A 311 -53.55 18.02 10.74
CA SER A 311 -53.12 19.23 10.01
C SER A 311 -52.44 18.83 8.69
N GLN A 312 -52.34 19.77 7.78
CA GLN A 312 -51.65 19.52 6.48
C GLN A 312 -50.20 19.04 6.68
N GLU A 313 -49.50 19.62 7.65
CA GLU A 313 -48.11 19.27 7.96
C GLU A 313 -47.97 17.85 8.52
N GLU A 314 -48.90 17.43 9.40
CA GLU A 314 -48.98 16.06 9.94
C GLU A 314 -49.33 15.07 8.83
N LEU A 315 -50.28 15.44 7.95
CA LEU A 315 -50.67 14.62 6.83
C LEU A 315 -49.52 14.46 5.83
N ASP A 316 -48.81 15.52 5.49
CA ASP A 316 -47.62 15.47 4.60
C ASP A 316 -46.51 14.60 5.20
N THR A 317 -46.27 14.71 6.51
CA THR A 317 -45.30 13.87 7.24
C THR A 317 -45.73 12.39 7.21
N LEU A 318 -47.01 12.12 7.45
CA LEU A 318 -47.54 10.78 7.38
C LEU A 318 -47.46 10.21 5.97
N MET A 319 -47.86 10.98 4.95
CA MET A 319 -47.79 10.55 3.55
C MET A 319 -46.34 10.30 3.11
N ALA A 320 -45.38 11.13 3.56
CA ALA A 320 -43.98 10.89 3.32
C ALA A 320 -43.45 9.56 3.90
N SER A 321 -44.03 9.11 5.03
CA SER A 321 -43.67 7.81 5.63
C SER A 321 -44.12 6.58 4.81
N TYR A 322 -45.08 6.78 3.89
CA TYR A 322 -45.54 5.74 2.96
C TYR A 322 -44.88 5.80 1.58
N MET A 323 -44.00 6.78 1.35
CA MET A 323 -43.23 6.80 0.14
C MET A 323 -42.10 5.76 0.21
N GLN A 324 -42.14 4.81 -0.70
CA GLN A 324 -41.09 3.78 -0.81
C GLN A 324 -40.39 3.89 -2.16
N PRO A 325 -39.09 3.55 -2.23
CA PRO A 325 -38.41 3.54 -3.51
C PRO A 325 -39.02 2.47 -4.42
N ALA A 326 -39.35 2.85 -5.65
CA ALA A 326 -39.80 1.96 -6.73
C ALA A 326 -38.62 1.48 -7.59
N THR A 327 -37.47 2.19 -7.50
CA THR A 327 -36.21 1.81 -8.15
C THR A 327 -35.06 1.85 -7.14
N SER A 328 -34.04 1.02 -7.35
CA SER A 328 -32.85 0.99 -6.52
C SER A 328 -31.88 2.09 -6.94
N SER A 329 -31.23 2.72 -5.95
CA SER A 329 -30.13 3.64 -6.16
C SER A 329 -28.79 2.94 -6.45
N ALA A 330 -28.72 1.60 -6.27
CA ALA A 330 -27.55 0.81 -6.63
C ALA A 330 -27.42 0.69 -8.15
N THR A 331 -26.29 0.15 -8.60
CA THR A 331 -26.05 -0.21 -9.99
C THR A 331 -25.59 -1.67 -10.06
N TYR A 332 -25.70 -2.29 -11.24
CA TYR A 332 -25.19 -3.64 -11.45
C TYR A 332 -23.71 -3.77 -11.08
N ASP A 333 -22.89 -2.85 -11.61
CA ASP A 333 -21.45 -2.85 -11.32
C ASP A 333 -21.16 -2.58 -9.84
N GLY A 334 -21.91 -1.68 -9.22
CA GLY A 334 -21.80 -1.40 -7.79
C GLY A 334 -22.14 -2.61 -6.92
N ASN A 335 -23.17 -3.39 -7.27
CA ASN A 335 -23.50 -4.63 -6.57
C ASN A 335 -22.40 -5.68 -6.74
N MET A 336 -21.88 -5.86 -7.97
CA MET A 336 -20.80 -6.82 -8.22
C MET A 336 -19.52 -6.45 -7.46
N GLU A 337 -19.22 -5.15 -7.35
CA GLU A 337 -18.10 -4.64 -6.55
C GLU A 337 -18.37 -4.86 -5.04
N ALA A 338 -19.56 -4.56 -4.55
CA ALA A 338 -19.94 -4.79 -3.15
C ALA A 338 -19.88 -6.27 -2.75
N PHE A 339 -20.24 -7.18 -3.66
CA PHE A 339 -20.06 -8.62 -3.47
C PHE A 339 -18.59 -9.06 -3.51
N GLY A 340 -17.69 -8.20 -3.96
CA GLY A 340 -16.25 -8.49 -4.10
C GLY A 340 -15.93 -9.39 -5.28
N VAL A 341 -16.78 -9.38 -6.33
CA VAL A 341 -16.56 -10.16 -7.56
C VAL A 341 -15.29 -9.69 -8.24
N ALA A 342 -14.40 -10.62 -8.51
CA ALA A 342 -13.17 -10.36 -9.24
C ALA A 342 -12.88 -11.48 -10.25
N ASP A 343 -12.20 -11.11 -11.31
CA ASP A 343 -11.73 -12.05 -12.32
C ASP A 343 -10.22 -12.26 -12.12
N LEU A 344 -9.81 -13.48 -11.84
CA LEU A 344 -8.39 -13.83 -11.65
C LEU A 344 -7.52 -13.50 -12.86
N GLU A 345 -8.14 -13.43 -14.05
CA GLU A 345 -7.45 -13.01 -15.28
C GLU A 345 -7.35 -11.48 -15.44
N LYS A 346 -8.01 -10.71 -14.56
CA LYS A 346 -8.05 -9.24 -14.60
C LYS A 346 -7.65 -8.65 -13.25
N PRO A 347 -6.37 -8.75 -12.86
CA PRO A 347 -5.91 -8.15 -11.62
C PRO A 347 -6.13 -6.63 -11.61
N SER A 348 -6.34 -6.06 -10.43
CA SER A 348 -6.41 -4.60 -10.23
C SER A 348 -5.03 -3.96 -10.11
N SER A 349 -4.03 -4.74 -9.70
CA SER A 349 -2.64 -4.33 -9.62
C SER A 349 -1.70 -5.50 -9.89
N ILE A 350 -0.50 -5.19 -10.38
CA ILE A 350 0.58 -6.17 -10.57
C ILE A 350 1.84 -5.60 -9.93
N MET A 351 2.41 -6.32 -8.97
CA MET A 351 3.71 -6.02 -8.38
C MET A 351 4.75 -7.00 -8.90
N ILE A 352 5.82 -6.47 -9.47
CA ILE A 352 6.89 -7.26 -10.09
C ILE A 352 8.15 -7.11 -9.24
N TYR A 353 8.70 -8.23 -8.79
CA TYR A 353 9.92 -8.28 -7.99
C TYR A 353 11.08 -8.76 -8.87
N PRO A 354 11.99 -7.89 -9.30
CA PRO A 354 13.13 -8.31 -10.12
C PRO A 354 14.13 -9.13 -9.32
N VAL A 355 14.88 -10.00 -10.00
CA VAL A 355 15.97 -10.80 -9.39
C VAL A 355 17.11 -9.90 -8.94
N ASP A 356 17.45 -8.89 -9.73
CA ASP A 356 18.50 -7.91 -9.47
C ASP A 356 18.26 -6.58 -10.20
N PHE A 357 19.18 -5.61 -10.02
CA PHE A 357 19.07 -4.30 -10.67
C PHE A 357 19.17 -4.37 -12.21
N ALA A 358 19.95 -5.30 -12.75
CA ALA A 358 20.07 -5.45 -14.19
C ALA A 358 18.78 -6.00 -14.78
N SER A 359 18.17 -6.98 -14.12
CA SER A 359 16.87 -7.54 -14.47
C SER A 359 15.75 -6.50 -14.41
N LYS A 360 15.81 -5.59 -13.42
CA LYS A 360 14.87 -4.45 -13.32
C LYS A 360 14.91 -3.57 -14.58
N ASP A 361 16.10 -3.22 -15.06
CA ASP A 361 16.24 -2.40 -16.27
C ASP A 361 15.72 -3.15 -17.50
N MET A 362 15.99 -4.46 -17.60
CA MET A 362 15.46 -5.31 -18.67
C MET A 362 13.93 -5.45 -18.62
N ILE A 363 13.33 -5.49 -17.44
CA ILE A 363 11.87 -5.48 -17.26
C ILE A 363 11.29 -4.16 -17.77
N SER A 364 11.93 -3.01 -17.46
CA SER A 364 11.52 -1.70 -17.96
C SER A 364 11.55 -1.64 -19.49
N ASP A 365 12.60 -2.21 -20.10
CA ASP A 365 12.73 -2.30 -21.55
C ASP A 365 11.61 -3.17 -22.16
N LYS A 366 11.28 -4.31 -21.55
CA LYS A 366 10.17 -5.19 -21.99
C LYS A 366 8.81 -4.53 -21.86
N ILE A 367 8.57 -3.76 -20.79
CA ILE A 367 7.32 -2.97 -20.66
C ILE A 367 7.24 -1.90 -21.76
N SER A 368 8.39 -1.27 -22.08
CA SER A 368 8.44 -0.30 -23.18
C SER A 368 8.16 -0.96 -24.55
N GLU A 369 8.74 -2.14 -24.80
CA GLU A 369 8.47 -2.92 -26.02
C GLU A 369 7.00 -3.32 -26.13
N TYR A 370 6.39 -3.80 -25.05
CA TYR A 370 4.95 -4.08 -24.97
C TYR A 370 4.12 -2.82 -25.31
N ASN A 371 4.45 -1.70 -24.68
CA ASN A 371 3.75 -0.44 -24.90
C ASN A 371 3.85 0.05 -26.33
N ASP A 372 5.02 -0.12 -26.97
CA ASP A 372 5.23 0.27 -28.37
C ASP A 372 4.46 -0.64 -29.34
N ALA A 373 4.40 -1.94 -29.05
CA ALA A 373 3.60 -2.89 -29.82
C ALA A 373 2.10 -2.56 -29.75
N VAL A 374 1.58 -2.29 -28.55
CA VAL A 374 0.18 -1.94 -28.31
C VAL A 374 -0.20 -0.63 -28.99
N ARG A 375 0.69 0.38 -28.96
CA ARG A 375 0.48 1.64 -29.70
C ARG A 375 0.48 1.43 -31.21
N ALA A 376 1.35 0.57 -31.72
CA ALA A 376 1.41 0.24 -33.16
C ALA A 376 0.10 -0.44 -33.64
N GLU A 377 -0.57 -1.18 -32.75
CA GLU A 377 -1.89 -1.78 -33.00
C GLU A 377 -3.05 -0.78 -32.82
N GLY A 378 -2.79 0.43 -32.37
CA GLY A 378 -3.81 1.47 -32.13
C GLY A 378 -4.62 1.27 -30.83
N ARG A 379 -4.16 0.41 -29.92
CA ARG A 379 -4.80 0.12 -28.62
C ARG A 379 -4.18 0.98 -27.51
N GLU A 380 -4.38 2.28 -27.58
CA GLU A 380 -3.86 3.26 -26.60
C GLU A 380 -4.32 2.98 -25.15
N GLU A 381 -5.49 2.36 -24.99
CA GLU A 381 -6.08 1.98 -23.70
C GLU A 381 -5.33 0.83 -23.02
N ALA A 382 -4.57 0.04 -23.77
CA ALA A 382 -3.79 -1.08 -23.24
C ALA A 382 -2.34 -0.70 -22.90
N VAL A 383 -1.97 0.57 -23.04
CA VAL A 383 -0.66 1.08 -22.64
C VAL A 383 -0.51 1.06 -21.12
N ILE A 384 0.52 0.38 -20.64
CA ILE A 384 0.81 0.22 -19.20
C ILE A 384 1.62 1.40 -18.69
N ASN A 385 1.15 1.99 -17.59
CA ASN A 385 1.90 2.94 -16.77
C ASN A 385 2.30 2.26 -15.46
N TYR A 386 3.55 2.38 -15.07
CA TYR A 386 4.07 1.76 -13.87
C TYR A 386 4.92 2.74 -13.06
N THR A 387 5.16 2.43 -11.82
CA THR A 387 6.05 3.17 -10.93
C THR A 387 7.25 2.31 -10.57
N ASP A 388 8.44 2.78 -10.89
CA ASP A 388 9.71 2.14 -10.50
C ASP A 388 10.14 2.65 -9.12
N TYR A 389 9.71 1.97 -8.05
CA TYR A 389 10.04 2.33 -6.67
C TYR A 389 11.54 2.22 -6.39
N ILE A 390 12.21 1.19 -6.94
CA ILE A 390 13.64 0.97 -6.76
C ILE A 390 14.43 2.10 -7.44
N GLY A 391 14.05 2.46 -8.65
CA GLY A 391 14.65 3.57 -9.37
C GLY A 391 14.49 4.91 -8.66
N LEU A 392 13.31 5.17 -8.07
CA LEU A 392 13.07 6.36 -7.27
C LEU A 392 13.95 6.41 -6.02
N MET A 393 14.09 5.30 -5.30
CA MET A 393 14.99 5.19 -4.14
C MET A 393 16.45 5.42 -4.54
N MET A 394 16.93 4.75 -5.60
CA MET A 394 18.30 4.88 -6.09
C MET A 394 18.62 6.30 -6.57
N SER A 395 17.67 6.97 -7.22
CA SER A 395 17.78 8.37 -7.61
C SER A 395 17.96 9.28 -6.40
N SER A 396 17.19 9.06 -5.35
CA SER A 396 17.28 9.81 -4.10
C SER A 396 18.62 9.60 -3.41
N ILE A 397 19.08 8.36 -3.28
CA ILE A 397 20.38 7.99 -2.70
C ILE A 397 21.53 8.61 -3.54
N SER A 398 21.46 8.51 -4.86
CA SER A 398 22.45 9.09 -5.78
C SER A 398 22.54 10.60 -5.62
N THR A 399 21.41 11.28 -5.43
CA THR A 399 21.37 12.73 -5.20
C THR A 399 22.09 13.10 -3.90
N ILE A 400 21.88 12.34 -2.81
CA ILE A 400 22.55 12.55 -1.52
C ILE A 400 24.06 12.29 -1.66
N ILE A 401 24.46 11.18 -2.30
CA ILE A 401 25.87 10.85 -2.52
C ILE A 401 26.56 11.93 -3.35
N ASN A 402 25.91 12.41 -4.40
CA ASN A 402 26.45 13.48 -5.25
C ASN A 402 26.61 14.78 -4.44
N ALA A 403 25.64 15.16 -3.63
CA ALA A 403 25.72 16.34 -2.77
C ALA A 403 26.91 16.26 -1.80
N ILE A 404 27.08 15.12 -1.11
CA ILE A 404 28.20 14.87 -0.21
C ILE A 404 29.52 14.93 -0.98
N SER A 405 29.57 14.29 -2.15
CA SER A 405 30.79 14.26 -3.01
C SER A 405 31.20 15.67 -3.45
N TYR A 406 30.25 16.51 -3.86
CA TYR A 406 30.55 17.91 -4.24
C TYR A 406 31.09 18.72 -3.05
N VAL A 407 30.55 18.53 -1.86
CA VAL A 407 31.06 19.18 -0.64
C VAL A 407 32.49 18.74 -0.34
N LEU A 408 32.78 17.44 -0.41
CA LEU A 408 34.12 16.91 -0.20
C LEU A 408 35.10 17.42 -1.26
N ILE A 409 34.71 17.45 -2.54
CA ILE A 409 35.54 18.00 -3.63
C ILE A 409 35.83 19.48 -3.37
N ALA A 410 34.85 20.26 -2.92
CA ALA A 410 35.05 21.66 -2.60
C ALA A 410 36.07 21.84 -1.44
N PHE A 411 35.98 21.05 -0.36
CA PHE A 411 36.96 21.09 0.72
C PHE A 411 38.36 20.69 0.27
N VAL A 412 38.49 19.66 -0.56
CA VAL A 412 39.79 19.24 -1.12
C VAL A 412 40.37 20.35 -2.03
N ALA A 413 39.53 20.95 -2.88
CA ALA A 413 39.94 22.04 -3.76
C ALA A 413 40.45 23.25 -2.95
N ILE A 414 39.75 23.67 -1.91
CA ILE A 414 40.18 24.76 -1.01
C ILE A 414 41.49 24.40 -0.35
N SER A 415 41.65 23.17 0.17
CA SER A 415 42.89 22.71 0.80
C SER A 415 44.05 22.73 -0.15
N LEU A 416 43.87 22.32 -1.42
CA LEU A 416 44.90 22.37 -2.44
C LEU A 416 45.33 23.81 -2.79
N VAL A 417 44.35 24.75 -2.87
CA VAL A 417 44.67 26.17 -3.11
C VAL A 417 45.47 26.73 -1.94
N VAL A 418 45.03 26.50 -0.69
CA VAL A 418 45.76 26.97 0.50
C VAL A 418 47.19 26.37 0.55
N SER A 419 47.33 25.08 0.29
CA SER A 419 48.61 24.39 0.26
C SER A 419 49.51 24.98 -0.84
N SER A 420 48.97 25.25 -2.02
CA SER A 420 49.73 25.87 -3.13
C SER A 420 50.23 27.27 -2.79
N ILE A 421 49.38 28.08 -2.13
CA ILE A 421 49.75 29.42 -1.64
C ILE A 421 50.86 29.30 -0.60
N MET A 422 50.74 28.38 0.35
CA MET A 422 51.72 28.17 1.42
C MET A 422 53.08 27.74 0.82
N ILE A 423 53.07 26.80 -0.13
CA ILE A 423 54.30 26.39 -0.86
C ILE A 423 54.90 27.58 -1.57
N GLY A 424 54.12 28.41 -2.24
CA GLY A 424 54.54 29.62 -2.91
C GLY A 424 55.23 30.62 -1.96
N ILE A 425 54.66 30.85 -0.79
CA ILE A 425 55.23 31.73 0.24
C ILE A 425 56.53 31.17 0.80
N ILE A 426 56.60 29.89 1.13
CA ILE A 426 57.83 29.24 1.64
C ILE A 426 58.94 29.33 0.57
N THR A 427 58.61 29.04 -0.67
CA THR A 427 59.58 29.14 -1.77
C THR A 427 60.06 30.57 -1.93
N TYR A 428 59.17 31.56 -1.89
CA TYR A 428 59.53 32.97 -2.01
C TYR A 428 60.46 33.41 -0.87
N ILE A 429 60.18 33.05 0.37
CA ILE A 429 61.03 33.36 1.55
C ILE A 429 62.39 32.69 1.41
N SER A 430 62.44 31.39 1.00
CA SER A 430 63.69 30.67 0.82
C SER A 430 64.58 31.29 -0.26
N VAL A 431 64.00 31.79 -1.33
CA VAL A 431 64.74 32.49 -2.38
C VAL A 431 65.26 33.86 -1.87
N LEU A 432 64.48 34.59 -1.09
CA LEU A 432 64.93 35.87 -0.49
C LEU A 432 66.09 35.69 0.46
N GLU A 433 66.07 34.69 1.36
CA GLU A 433 67.13 34.38 2.31
C GLU A 433 68.45 34.03 1.62
N ARG A 434 68.40 33.37 0.44
CA ARG A 434 69.57 32.95 -0.32
C ARG A 434 69.94 33.89 -1.48
N THR A 435 69.42 35.12 -1.45
CA THR A 435 69.67 36.10 -2.54
C THR A 435 71.20 36.36 -2.75
N LYS A 436 72.05 36.35 -1.72
CA LYS A 436 73.47 36.49 -1.81
C LYS A 436 74.14 35.31 -2.55
N GLU A 437 73.72 34.07 -2.26
CA GLU A 437 74.24 32.86 -2.91
C GLU A 437 73.88 32.84 -4.40
N ILE A 438 72.65 33.24 -4.73
CA ILE A 438 72.20 33.41 -6.12
C ILE A 438 73.02 34.45 -6.85
N GLY A 439 73.33 35.55 -6.16
CA GLY A 439 74.23 36.62 -6.73
C GLY A 439 75.64 36.12 -7.03
N ILE A 440 76.20 35.31 -6.15
CA ILE A 440 77.49 34.68 -6.34
C ILE A 440 77.46 33.71 -7.53
N LEU A 441 76.50 32.79 -7.60
CA LEU A 441 76.35 31.85 -8.69
C LEU A 441 76.23 32.56 -10.05
N ARG A 442 75.48 33.66 -10.09
CA ARG A 442 75.37 34.49 -11.34
C ARG A 442 76.66 35.18 -11.72
N SER A 443 77.46 35.65 -10.78
CA SER A 443 78.70 36.31 -11.02
C SER A 443 79.84 35.39 -11.61
N ILE A 444 79.74 34.08 -11.32
CA ILE A 444 80.62 33.03 -11.90
C ILE A 444 79.99 32.39 -13.15
N GLY A 445 78.89 32.91 -13.71
CA GLY A 445 78.36 32.55 -15.01
C GLY A 445 77.21 31.57 -15.07
N ALA A 446 76.58 31.19 -13.93
CA ALA A 446 75.42 30.30 -13.93
C ALA A 446 74.21 30.94 -14.60
N SER A 447 73.54 30.16 -15.48
CA SER A 447 72.32 30.60 -16.16
C SER A 447 71.12 30.66 -15.23
N LYS A 448 70.06 31.42 -15.60
CA LYS A 448 68.85 31.46 -14.84
C LYS A 448 68.22 30.09 -14.71
N HIS A 449 68.40 29.23 -15.74
CA HIS A 449 67.83 27.88 -15.73
C HIS A 449 68.56 26.99 -14.75
N ASP A 450 69.88 27.06 -14.65
CA ASP A 450 70.65 26.24 -13.68
C ASP A 450 70.28 26.59 -12.22
N ILE A 451 70.17 27.90 -11.96
CA ILE A 451 69.75 28.40 -10.65
C ILE A 451 68.32 27.88 -10.30
N SER A 452 67.41 28.00 -11.24
CA SER A 452 66.02 27.48 -11.04
C SER A 452 65.98 25.96 -10.78
N MET A 453 66.86 25.20 -11.48
CA MET A 453 66.95 23.75 -11.31
C MET A 453 67.47 23.38 -9.90
N VAL A 454 68.52 24.09 -9.42
CA VAL A 454 69.04 23.85 -8.05
C VAL A 454 68.01 24.13 -6.99
N PHE A 455 67.22 25.21 -7.10
CA PHE A 455 66.18 25.54 -6.15
C PHE A 455 64.96 24.58 -6.22
N ASN A 456 64.58 24.13 -7.42
CA ASN A 456 63.52 23.13 -7.57
C ASN A 456 63.92 21.77 -6.98
N LEU A 457 65.18 21.33 -7.18
CA LEU A 457 65.68 20.12 -6.54
C LEU A 457 65.70 20.22 -5.00
N SER A 458 66.08 21.39 -4.45
CA SER A 458 66.02 21.63 -2.98
C SER A 458 64.61 21.54 -2.43
N LEU A 459 63.60 22.01 -3.18
CA LEU A 459 62.20 21.91 -2.81
C LEU A 459 61.68 20.47 -2.83
N ILE A 460 62.10 19.66 -3.81
CA ILE A 460 61.72 18.25 -3.91
C ILE A 460 62.28 17.48 -2.69
N HIS A 461 63.52 17.72 -2.29
CA HIS A 461 64.15 17.09 -1.13
C HIS A 461 63.50 17.50 0.22
N ILE A 462 62.97 18.71 0.33
CA ILE A 462 62.24 19.15 1.55
C ILE A 462 60.84 18.49 1.63
N SER A 463 60.21 18.17 0.48
CA SER A 463 58.89 17.52 0.46
C SER A 463 58.91 15.99 0.53
N GLU A 464 60.08 15.35 0.31
CA GLU A 464 60.23 13.89 0.30
C GLU A 464 60.02 13.19 1.69
N PRO A 465 60.41 13.79 2.87
CA PRO A 465 60.18 13.15 4.17
C PRO A 465 58.68 12.95 4.53
N THR A 466 57.78 13.71 3.92
CA THR A 466 56.36 13.59 4.19
C THR A 466 55.71 12.40 3.49
N ARG A 467 56.37 11.81 2.49
CA ARG A 467 55.87 10.66 1.75
C ARG A 467 56.15 9.31 2.45
N HIS A 468 57.17 9.25 3.29
CA HIS A 468 57.55 8.05 4.06
C HIS A 468 56.90 7.95 5.44
N ALA A 469 56.14 8.96 5.89
CA ALA A 469 55.45 8.96 7.18
C ALA A 469 53.99 8.51 7.09
N GLN A 470 53.53 8.04 5.91
CA GLN A 470 52.17 7.53 5.69
C GLN A 470 52.20 6.08 5.18
N ILE A 471 52.90 5.17 5.88
CA ILE A 471 52.70 3.72 5.81
C ILE A 471 52.36 3.21 7.22
#